data_13077b688f481caf61b4df4ac5ca5812
#
_entry.id   13077b688f481caf61b4df4ac5ca5812
#
_cell.length_a   1.000
_cell.length_b   1.000
_cell.length_c   1.000
_cell.angle_alpha   90.00
_cell.angle_beta   90.00
_cell.angle_gamma   90.00
#
_symmetry.space_group_name_H-M   'P 1'
#
loop_
_entity.id
_entity.type
_entity.pdbx_description
1 polymer ?
#
loop_
_entity_poly.entity_id
_entity_poly.type
_entity_poly.pdbx_seq_one_letter_code
_entity_poly.pdbx_strand_id
1 'polypeptide(L)'
;PPHTSLFYVNDFANVLDSSTEQIIASTAGQFDNRTGAQVVVVTLDNLGDQPLEEYATGLFREWGIGSSESNNGVLILVDVGGRQSRIEVGYGLEGILPDGKTGRIQDNRMIPYFKEGDYNQGILNGFDAIVSEVYSEYDIEYEGLTDYNDRGYGDWYFEEEIHIPGYAPLIG
;
A
#
# COMPACT_ATOMS: atom_id res chain seq x y z
N PRO A 1 5.33 -1.00 -18.17
CA PRO A 1 6.38 0.04 -18.16
C PRO A 1 7.49 -0.29 -17.17
N PRO A 2 8.69 0.23 -17.38
CA PRO A 2 9.74 0.07 -16.39
C PRO A 2 9.41 0.88 -15.12
N HIS A 3 9.86 0.39 -13.96
CA HIS A 3 9.68 1.13 -12.72
C HIS A 3 10.52 2.42 -12.72
N THR A 4 10.13 3.36 -11.85
CA THR A 4 10.88 4.61 -11.67
C THR A 4 12.15 4.35 -10.85
N SER A 5 13.02 5.38 -10.75
CA SER A 5 14.23 5.30 -9.94
C SER A 5 13.96 5.09 -8.46
N LEU A 6 12.77 5.45 -7.98
CA LEU A 6 12.37 5.24 -6.59
C LEU A 6 11.97 3.80 -6.28
N PHE A 7 11.67 3.00 -7.27
CA PHE A 7 11.19 1.62 -7.22
C PHE A 7 9.95 1.43 -6.34
N TYR A 8 9.99 1.85 -5.08
CA TYR A 8 8.89 1.62 -4.13
C TYR A 8 7.65 2.46 -4.40
N VAL A 9 7.78 3.56 -5.15
CA VAL A 9 6.63 4.39 -5.53
C VAL A 9 6.78 4.84 -6.98
N ASN A 10 5.75 4.58 -7.79
CA ASN A 10 5.76 4.78 -9.23
C ASN A 10 4.45 5.46 -9.64
N ASP A 11 4.45 6.77 -9.60
CA ASP A 11 3.25 7.60 -9.80
C ASP A 11 3.09 7.99 -11.26
N PHE A 12 2.77 7.02 -12.11
CA PHE A 12 2.61 7.27 -13.55
C PHE A 12 1.38 8.12 -13.86
N ALA A 13 0.38 8.11 -13.00
CA ALA A 13 -0.82 8.91 -13.15
C ALA A 13 -0.65 10.37 -12.68
N ASN A 14 0.48 10.66 -12.03
CA ASN A 14 0.79 11.98 -11.49
C ASN A 14 -0.31 12.49 -10.54
N VAL A 15 -0.72 11.66 -9.59
CA VAL A 15 -1.75 11.98 -8.60
C VAL A 15 -1.21 12.11 -7.18
N LEU A 16 0.09 11.87 -6.99
CA LEU A 16 0.72 11.98 -5.68
C LEU A 16 1.58 13.24 -5.61
N ASP A 17 1.58 13.91 -4.46
CA ASP A 17 2.51 15.00 -4.23
C ASP A 17 3.88 14.44 -3.84
N SER A 18 4.91 15.28 -3.94
CA SER A 18 6.29 14.84 -3.69
C SER A 18 6.51 14.43 -2.24
N SER A 19 5.83 15.05 -1.29
CA SER A 19 5.95 14.65 0.11
C SER A 19 5.37 13.24 0.36
N THR A 20 4.27 12.91 -0.28
CA THR A 20 3.69 11.56 -0.23
C THR A 20 4.65 10.53 -0.81
N GLU A 21 5.21 10.81 -1.98
CA GLU A 21 6.21 9.93 -2.60
C GLU A 21 7.41 9.69 -1.70
N GLN A 22 7.92 10.74 -1.07
CA GLN A 22 9.06 10.64 -0.16
C GLN A 22 8.75 9.82 1.08
N ILE A 23 7.57 10.01 1.67
CA ILE A 23 7.12 9.24 2.83
C ILE A 23 7.07 7.75 2.48
N ILE A 24 6.45 7.41 1.36
CA ILE A 24 6.33 6.02 0.90
C ILE A 24 7.70 5.43 0.63
N ALA A 25 8.53 6.12 -0.16
CA ALA A 25 9.85 5.61 -0.53
C ALA A 25 10.74 5.39 0.69
N SER A 26 10.76 6.33 1.61
CA SER A 26 11.55 6.23 2.84
C SER A 26 11.07 5.11 3.74
N THR A 27 9.77 5.04 3.98
CA THR A 27 9.17 4.02 4.84
C THR A 27 9.31 2.62 4.23
N ALA A 28 9.09 2.49 2.92
CA ALA A 28 9.24 1.21 2.22
C ALA A 28 10.69 0.73 2.23
N GLY A 29 11.64 1.64 2.09
CA GLY A 29 13.07 1.32 2.17
C GLY A 29 13.45 0.80 3.56
N GLN A 30 13.00 1.46 4.62
CA GLN A 30 13.21 1.01 5.98
C GLN A 30 12.54 -0.33 6.24
N PHE A 31 11.33 -0.50 5.74
CA PHE A 31 10.58 -1.74 5.86
C PHE A 31 11.33 -2.91 5.21
N ASP A 32 11.85 -2.71 4.00
CA ASP A 32 12.67 -3.70 3.29
C ASP A 32 13.93 -4.05 4.11
N ASN A 33 14.64 -3.04 4.61
CA ASN A 33 15.84 -3.26 5.41
C ASN A 33 15.55 -4.04 6.70
N ARG A 34 14.42 -3.81 7.33
CA ARG A 34 14.08 -4.42 8.62
C ARG A 34 13.44 -5.78 8.50
N THR A 35 12.70 -6.04 7.43
CA THR A 35 11.92 -7.27 7.27
C THR A 35 12.34 -8.13 6.10
N GLY A 36 12.99 -7.53 5.11
CA GLY A 36 13.25 -8.19 3.82
C GLY A 36 12.03 -8.21 2.90
N ALA A 37 10.88 -7.74 3.36
CA ALA A 37 9.67 -7.66 2.55
C ALA A 37 9.64 -6.33 1.79
N GLN A 38 8.97 -6.33 0.62
CA GLN A 38 8.87 -5.14 -0.21
C GLN A 38 7.42 -4.76 -0.44
N VAL A 39 7.11 -3.47 -0.29
CA VAL A 39 5.82 -2.91 -0.67
C VAL A 39 6.07 -1.87 -1.75
N VAL A 40 5.42 -2.05 -2.89
CA VAL A 40 5.58 -1.17 -4.06
C VAL A 40 4.22 -0.58 -4.41
N VAL A 41 4.19 0.72 -4.64
CA VAL A 41 3.00 1.48 -5.03
C VAL A 41 3.10 1.89 -6.48
N VAL A 42 2.04 1.66 -7.25
CA VAL A 42 1.96 2.04 -8.66
C VAL A 42 0.61 2.70 -8.92
N THR A 43 0.63 3.86 -9.53
CA THR A 43 -0.57 4.50 -10.08
C THR A 43 -0.49 4.50 -11.60
N LEU A 44 -1.61 4.30 -12.26
CA LEU A 44 -1.72 4.30 -13.72
C LEU A 44 -2.87 5.20 -14.15
N ASP A 45 -2.70 5.88 -15.28
CA ASP A 45 -3.77 6.67 -15.89
C ASP A 45 -4.89 5.78 -16.42
N ASN A 46 -4.54 4.66 -17.03
CA ASN A 46 -5.49 3.78 -17.68
C ASN A 46 -4.83 2.44 -18.01
N LEU A 47 -5.55 1.35 -17.77
CA LEU A 47 -5.13 0.00 -18.16
C LEU A 47 -5.53 -0.37 -19.59
N GLY A 48 -6.38 0.42 -20.23
CA GLY A 48 -7.00 0.03 -21.47
C GLY A 48 -7.99 -1.11 -21.24
N ASP A 49 -7.96 -2.12 -22.09
CA ASP A 49 -8.87 -3.27 -22.01
C ASP A 49 -8.32 -4.41 -21.16
N GLN A 50 -7.15 -4.22 -20.57
CA GLN A 50 -6.50 -5.29 -19.79
C GLN A 50 -7.15 -5.40 -18.41
N PRO A 51 -7.51 -6.63 -17.95
CA PRO A 51 -8.03 -6.81 -16.61
C PRO A 51 -7.01 -6.41 -15.55
N LEU A 52 -7.50 -5.74 -14.52
CA LEU A 52 -6.66 -5.24 -13.41
C LEU A 52 -5.84 -6.35 -12.76
N GLU A 53 -6.46 -7.49 -12.49
CA GLU A 53 -5.81 -8.62 -11.84
C GLU A 53 -4.65 -9.16 -12.67
N GLU A 54 -4.86 -9.33 -13.97
CA GLU A 54 -3.81 -9.81 -14.87
C GLU A 54 -2.65 -8.83 -14.97
N TYR A 55 -2.97 -7.54 -15.03
CA TYR A 55 -1.97 -6.49 -15.08
C TYR A 55 -1.14 -6.48 -13.80
N ALA A 56 -1.80 -6.55 -12.64
CA ALA A 56 -1.13 -6.58 -11.35
C ALA A 56 -0.18 -7.77 -11.21
N THR A 57 -0.66 -8.96 -11.56
CA THR A 57 0.14 -10.18 -11.52
C THR A 57 1.34 -10.09 -12.46
N GLY A 58 1.14 -9.58 -13.68
CA GLY A 58 2.19 -9.41 -14.65
C GLY A 58 3.26 -8.43 -14.19
N LEU A 59 2.84 -7.30 -13.67
CA LEU A 59 3.75 -6.27 -13.17
C LEU A 59 4.54 -6.75 -11.95
N PHE A 60 3.87 -7.42 -11.03
CA PHE A 60 4.49 -8.00 -9.85
C PHE A 60 5.63 -8.93 -10.23
N ARG A 61 5.40 -9.78 -11.23
CA ARG A 61 6.38 -10.72 -11.74
C ARG A 61 7.52 -10.04 -12.49
N GLU A 62 7.16 -9.14 -13.41
CA GLU A 62 8.12 -8.43 -14.27
C GLU A 62 9.11 -7.62 -13.45
N TRP A 63 8.63 -6.94 -12.41
CA TRP A 63 9.47 -6.12 -11.56
C TRP A 63 10.16 -6.89 -10.43
N GLY A 64 9.83 -8.17 -10.26
CA GLY A 64 10.43 -9.00 -9.22
C GLY A 64 10.17 -8.48 -7.81
N ILE A 65 8.94 -8.07 -7.53
CA ILE A 65 8.58 -7.50 -6.22
C ILE A 65 8.67 -8.57 -5.15
N GLY A 66 9.42 -8.28 -4.09
CA GLY A 66 9.77 -9.24 -3.06
C GLY A 66 10.91 -10.14 -3.49
N SER A 67 11.29 -11.10 -2.65
CA SER A 67 12.31 -12.06 -3.02
C SER A 67 11.69 -13.32 -3.63
N SER A 68 12.40 -13.95 -4.56
CA SER A 68 11.95 -15.20 -5.16
C SER A 68 11.94 -16.37 -4.16
N GLU A 69 12.76 -16.29 -3.12
CA GLU A 69 12.82 -17.31 -2.08
C GLU A 69 11.67 -17.18 -1.07
N SER A 70 11.38 -15.97 -0.64
CA SER A 70 10.40 -15.71 0.43
C SER A 70 9.03 -15.34 -0.09
N ASN A 71 8.90 -14.93 -1.35
CA ASN A 71 7.65 -14.46 -1.95
C ASN A 71 6.97 -13.41 -1.06
N ASN A 72 7.77 -12.46 -0.57
CA ASN A 72 7.38 -11.49 0.46
C ASN A 72 7.19 -10.09 -0.09
N GLY A 73 6.56 -9.98 -1.24
CA GLY A 73 6.25 -8.71 -1.87
C GLY A 73 4.77 -8.36 -1.78
N VAL A 74 4.49 -7.06 -1.85
CA VAL A 74 3.13 -6.50 -1.96
C VAL A 74 3.13 -5.40 -3.00
N LEU A 75 2.15 -5.41 -3.88
CA LEU A 75 1.93 -4.35 -4.87
C LEU A 75 0.59 -3.68 -4.59
N ILE A 76 0.61 -2.37 -4.39
CA ILE A 76 -0.60 -1.56 -4.35
C ILE A 76 -0.73 -0.90 -5.71
N LEU A 77 -1.71 -1.33 -6.50
CA LEU A 77 -1.93 -0.84 -7.85
C LEU A 77 -3.23 -0.04 -7.91
N VAL A 78 -3.15 1.20 -8.39
CA VAL A 78 -4.31 2.08 -8.54
C VAL A 78 -4.43 2.49 -10.00
N ASP A 79 -5.53 2.08 -10.62
CA ASP A 79 -5.92 2.51 -11.96
C ASP A 79 -6.87 3.71 -11.83
N VAL A 80 -6.32 4.89 -11.98
CA VAL A 80 -7.06 6.14 -11.76
C VAL A 80 -8.19 6.30 -12.79
N GLY A 81 -7.88 6.08 -14.06
CA GLY A 81 -8.87 6.21 -15.13
C GLY A 81 -9.99 5.19 -15.05
N GLY A 82 -9.68 3.97 -14.68
CA GLY A 82 -10.64 2.89 -14.51
C GLY A 82 -11.35 2.89 -13.15
N ARG A 83 -10.94 3.75 -12.23
CA ARG A 83 -11.50 3.85 -10.87
C ARG A 83 -11.49 2.52 -10.14
N GLN A 84 -10.38 1.82 -10.18
CA GLN A 84 -10.21 0.52 -9.54
C GLN A 84 -8.83 0.42 -8.91
N SER A 85 -8.71 -0.44 -7.91
CA SER A 85 -7.44 -0.68 -7.24
C SER A 85 -7.33 -2.15 -6.85
N ARG A 86 -6.09 -2.59 -6.66
CA ARG A 86 -5.80 -3.95 -6.24
C ARG A 86 -4.57 -3.98 -5.35
N ILE A 87 -4.61 -4.82 -4.34
CA ILE A 87 -3.45 -5.17 -3.53
C ILE A 87 -3.06 -6.60 -3.90
N GLU A 88 -1.93 -6.75 -4.58
CA GLU A 88 -1.38 -8.06 -4.95
C GLU A 88 -0.37 -8.47 -3.89
N VAL A 89 -0.53 -9.67 -3.31
CA VAL A 89 0.28 -10.14 -2.19
C VAL A 89 1.04 -11.39 -2.62
N GLY A 90 2.34 -11.40 -2.37
CA GLY A 90 3.16 -12.58 -2.60
C GLY A 90 2.77 -13.73 -1.68
N TYR A 91 3.00 -14.94 -2.15
CA TYR A 91 2.59 -16.16 -1.44
C TYR A 91 3.07 -16.21 0.01
N GLY A 92 4.29 -15.73 0.26
CA GLY A 92 4.89 -15.74 1.60
C GLY A 92 4.20 -14.82 2.62
N LEU A 93 3.37 -13.88 2.15
CA LEU A 93 2.65 -12.94 3.02
C LEU A 93 1.14 -13.21 3.07
N GLU A 94 0.63 -14.20 2.37
CA GLU A 94 -0.82 -14.47 2.33
C GLU A 94 -1.41 -14.81 3.70
N GLY A 95 -0.61 -15.41 4.58
CA GLY A 95 -1.05 -15.70 5.95
C GLY A 95 -1.24 -14.44 6.80
N ILE A 96 -0.47 -13.39 6.50
CA ILE A 96 -0.55 -12.09 7.20
C ILE A 96 -1.57 -11.19 6.54
N LEU A 97 -1.63 -11.23 5.22
CA LEU A 97 -2.47 -10.38 4.38
C LEU A 97 -3.38 -11.23 3.47
N PRO A 98 -4.32 -11.97 4.05
CA PRO A 98 -5.26 -12.74 3.23
C PRO A 98 -6.22 -11.81 2.47
N ASP A 99 -6.86 -12.32 1.42
CA ASP A 99 -7.73 -11.55 0.54
C ASP A 99 -8.82 -10.78 1.29
N GLY A 100 -9.40 -11.36 2.32
CA GLY A 100 -10.40 -10.68 3.14
C GLY A 100 -9.85 -9.43 3.82
N LYS A 101 -8.63 -9.51 4.31
CA LYS A 101 -7.98 -8.37 4.98
C LYS A 101 -7.61 -7.28 3.97
N THR A 102 -7.00 -7.64 2.85
CA THR A 102 -6.66 -6.64 1.81
C THR A 102 -7.90 -6.00 1.22
N GLY A 103 -8.99 -6.76 1.08
CA GLY A 103 -10.28 -6.22 0.66
C GLY A 103 -10.81 -5.17 1.64
N ARG A 104 -10.76 -5.45 2.94
CA ARG A 104 -11.18 -4.48 3.97
C ARG A 104 -10.29 -3.25 4.01
N ILE A 105 -8.99 -3.42 3.82
CA ILE A 105 -8.06 -2.27 3.72
C ILE A 105 -8.48 -1.37 2.57
N GLN A 106 -8.75 -1.94 1.40
CA GLN A 106 -9.19 -1.15 0.26
C GLN A 106 -10.54 -0.46 0.53
N ASP A 107 -11.52 -1.20 1.01
CA ASP A 107 -12.87 -0.69 1.21
C ASP A 107 -12.94 0.39 2.29
N ASN A 108 -12.20 0.24 3.37
CA ASN A 108 -12.31 1.13 4.54
C ASN A 108 -11.24 2.22 4.57
N ARG A 109 -10.06 1.98 3.98
CA ARG A 109 -8.90 2.87 4.12
C ARG A 109 -8.56 3.63 2.85
N MET A 110 -8.92 3.11 1.70
CA MET A 110 -8.46 3.64 0.42
C MET A 110 -9.59 4.21 -0.43
N ILE A 111 -10.59 3.40 -0.73
CA ILE A 111 -11.66 3.75 -1.66
C ILE A 111 -12.43 5.01 -1.26
N PRO A 112 -12.80 5.22 0.02
CA PRO A 112 -13.49 6.47 0.41
C PRO A 112 -12.74 7.73 0.01
N TYR A 113 -11.42 7.70 0.08
CA TYR A 113 -10.57 8.84 -0.30
C TYR A 113 -10.42 8.94 -1.81
N PHE A 114 -10.31 7.81 -2.50
CA PHE A 114 -10.27 7.81 -3.97
C PHE A 114 -11.54 8.42 -4.57
N LYS A 115 -12.69 8.15 -3.96
CA LYS A 115 -13.97 8.73 -4.39
C LYS A 115 -13.99 10.25 -4.29
N GLU A 116 -13.22 10.81 -3.38
CA GLU A 116 -13.08 12.26 -3.21
C GLU A 116 -11.92 12.83 -4.03
N GLY A 117 -11.21 11.98 -4.78
CA GLY A 117 -10.04 12.40 -5.54
C GLY A 117 -8.77 12.54 -4.71
N ASP A 118 -8.80 12.14 -3.44
CA ASP A 118 -7.66 12.24 -2.54
C ASP A 118 -6.81 10.96 -2.59
N TYR A 119 -6.03 10.84 -3.65
CA TYR A 119 -5.16 9.68 -3.87
C TYR A 119 -3.99 9.63 -2.88
N ASN A 120 -3.47 10.78 -2.49
CA ASN A 120 -2.42 10.84 -1.46
C ASN A 120 -2.87 10.13 -0.19
N GLN A 121 -4.03 10.52 0.31
CA GLN A 121 -4.55 9.97 1.55
C GLN A 121 -4.90 8.50 1.43
N GLY A 122 -5.61 8.13 0.37
CA GLY A 122 -6.03 6.74 0.18
C GLY A 122 -4.85 5.78 0.06
N ILE A 123 -3.82 6.18 -0.67
CA ILE A 123 -2.61 5.35 -0.85
C ILE A 123 -1.80 5.29 0.44
N LEU A 124 -1.60 6.41 1.13
CA LEU A 124 -0.89 6.42 2.42
C LEU A 124 -1.59 5.51 3.43
N ASN A 125 -2.91 5.54 3.48
CA ASN A 125 -3.69 4.70 4.39
C ASN A 125 -3.49 3.21 4.12
N GLY A 126 -3.60 2.82 2.86
CA GLY A 126 -3.43 1.43 2.47
C GLY A 126 -2.00 0.94 2.69
N PHE A 127 -1.04 1.75 2.32
CA PHE A 127 0.38 1.47 2.52
C PHE A 127 0.69 1.27 4.01
N ASP A 128 0.23 2.19 4.83
CA ASP A 128 0.49 2.14 6.27
C ASP A 128 -0.17 0.94 6.93
N ALA A 129 -1.39 0.60 6.54
CA ALA A 129 -2.08 -0.58 7.04
C ALA A 129 -1.31 -1.86 6.74
N ILE A 130 -0.80 -1.98 5.51
CA ILE A 130 -0.03 -3.16 5.08
C ILE A 130 1.28 -3.27 5.87
N VAL A 131 2.03 -2.17 5.95
CA VAL A 131 3.31 -2.13 6.67
C VAL A 131 3.09 -2.46 8.14
N SER A 132 2.06 -1.90 8.76
CA SER A 132 1.74 -2.15 10.16
C SER A 132 1.43 -3.62 10.44
N GLU A 133 0.68 -4.27 9.57
CA GLU A 133 0.34 -5.69 9.73
C GLU A 133 1.57 -6.58 9.67
N VAL A 134 2.47 -6.32 8.73
CA VAL A 134 3.68 -7.13 8.58
C VAL A 134 4.64 -6.89 9.75
N TYR A 135 4.85 -5.65 10.16
CA TYR A 135 5.69 -5.35 11.32
C TYR A 135 5.16 -6.02 12.58
N SER A 136 3.85 -6.01 12.77
CA SER A 136 3.23 -6.66 13.93
C SER A 136 3.50 -8.15 13.95
N GLU A 137 3.40 -8.81 12.80
CA GLU A 137 3.65 -10.25 12.70
C GLU A 137 5.12 -10.59 12.99
N TYR A 138 6.03 -9.68 12.68
CA TYR A 138 7.47 -9.87 12.90
C TYR A 138 7.91 -9.35 14.28
N ASP A 139 6.97 -8.97 15.14
CA ASP A 139 7.24 -8.38 16.47
C ASP A 139 8.16 -7.16 16.42
N ILE A 140 8.04 -6.36 15.37
CA ILE A 140 8.80 -5.13 15.19
C ILE A 140 7.91 -3.94 15.52
N GLU A 141 8.37 -3.08 16.43
CA GLU A 141 7.64 -1.87 16.79
C GLU A 141 7.55 -0.91 15.61
N TYR A 142 6.34 -0.40 15.38
CA TYR A 142 6.09 0.56 14.32
C TYR A 142 5.01 1.55 14.78
N GLU A 143 5.35 2.82 14.78
CA GLU A 143 4.47 3.87 15.30
C GLU A 143 3.55 4.49 14.25
N GLY A 144 3.61 4.00 13.02
CA GLY A 144 2.86 4.58 11.92
C GLY A 144 3.64 5.68 11.20
N LEU A 145 2.99 6.30 10.24
CA LEU A 145 3.56 7.39 9.46
C LEU A 145 3.40 8.71 10.22
N THR A 146 4.47 9.20 10.84
CA THR A 146 4.43 10.41 11.68
C THR A 146 3.99 11.65 10.90
N ASP A 147 4.57 11.85 9.72
CA ASP A 147 4.20 12.99 8.88
C ASP A 147 2.75 12.92 8.39
N TYR A 148 2.26 11.72 8.26
CA TYR A 148 0.89 11.45 7.90
C TYR A 148 -0.07 11.86 9.02
N ASN A 149 0.27 11.53 10.25
CA ASN A 149 -0.51 11.90 11.42
C ASN A 149 -0.54 13.43 11.63
N ASP A 150 0.56 14.10 11.35
CA ASP A 150 0.67 15.55 11.46
C ASP A 150 -0.23 16.31 10.48
N ARG A 151 -0.70 15.65 9.43
CA ARG A 151 -1.64 16.24 8.48
C ARG A 151 -3.09 16.18 8.96
N GLY A 152 -3.34 15.69 10.16
CA GLY A 152 -4.69 15.59 10.71
C GLY A 152 -5.50 14.45 10.13
N TYR A 153 -4.84 13.48 9.56
CA TYR A 153 -5.50 12.37 8.90
C TYR A 153 -5.53 11.09 9.73
N GLY A 154 -4.99 11.15 10.93
CA GLY A 154 -4.86 9.98 11.78
C GLY A 154 -6.15 9.48 12.41
N ASP A 155 -7.26 10.21 12.21
CA ASP A 155 -8.43 10.05 13.06
C ASP A 155 -9.55 9.19 12.49
N TRP A 156 -9.39 8.59 11.34
CA TRP A 156 -10.53 8.07 10.61
C TRP A 156 -10.51 6.57 10.34
N TYR A 157 -9.60 5.82 10.88
CA TYR A 157 -9.49 4.39 10.63
C TYR A 157 -9.98 3.56 11.80
N PHE A 158 -11.11 3.80 12.30
CA PHE A 158 -11.59 3.20 13.53
C PHE A 158 -12.40 1.96 13.35
N GLU A 159 -12.17 1.24 12.30
CA GLU A 159 -12.85 -0.02 12.10
C GLU A 159 -12.20 -1.09 12.97
N GLU A 160 -12.93 -1.57 13.95
CA GLU A 160 -12.44 -2.59 14.88
C GLU A 160 -12.04 -3.89 14.21
N GLU A 161 -12.48 -4.08 12.97
CA GLU A 161 -12.21 -5.28 12.20
C GLU A 161 -10.79 -5.34 11.66
N ILE A 162 -10.11 -4.21 11.58
CA ILE A 162 -8.72 -4.13 11.12
C ILE A 162 -7.89 -3.58 12.27
N HIS A 163 -7.11 -4.45 12.87
CA HIS A 163 -6.17 -4.01 13.88
C HIS A 163 -4.89 -3.53 13.20
N ILE A 164 -4.57 -2.26 13.36
CA ILE A 164 -3.34 -1.66 12.84
C ILE A 164 -2.48 -1.28 14.03
N PRO A 165 -1.40 -2.00 14.28
CA PRO A 165 -0.50 -1.66 15.39
C PRO A 165 0.06 -0.25 15.22
N GLY A 166 0.14 0.48 16.32
CA GLY A 166 0.59 1.87 16.30
C GLY A 166 -0.52 2.88 16.03
N TYR A 167 -1.68 2.42 15.61
CA TYR A 167 -2.87 3.27 15.49
C TYR A 167 -3.84 2.92 16.59
N ALA A 168 -4.06 3.83 17.50
CA ALA A 168 -5.14 3.68 18.45
C ALA A 168 -6.41 4.22 17.81
N PRO A 169 -7.52 3.47 17.83
CA PRO A 169 -8.77 4.04 17.38
C PRO A 169 -9.08 5.26 18.25
N LEU A 170 -9.45 6.34 17.62
CA LEU A 170 -9.96 7.48 18.38
C LEU A 170 -11.34 7.11 18.84
N ILE A 171 -11.46 6.98 20.10
CA ILE A 171 -12.74 6.78 20.75
C ILE A 171 -13.34 8.16 20.84
N GLY A 172 -14.14 8.51 19.87
CA GLY A 172 -14.83 9.78 19.81
C GLY A 172 -15.95 9.85 20.80
#